data_c841556a5a6a168f3c7975f126d20916
#
_entry.id   c841556a5a6a168f3c7975f126d20916
#
_cell.length_a   1.000
_cell.length_b   1.000
_cell.length_c   1.000
_cell.angle_alpha   90.00
_cell.angle_beta   90.00
_cell.angle_gamma   90.00
#
_symmetry.space_group_name_H-M   'P 1'
#
loop_
_entity.id
_entity.type
_entity.pdbx_description
1 polymer ?
#
loop_
_entity_poly.entity_id
_entity_poly.type
_entity_poly.pdbx_seq_one_letter_code
_entity_poly.pdbx_strand_id
1 'polypeptide(L)'
;MKKNIFLLFILILVTVGVFAEAETKFILITDFAYYPKSSPVAMGLPQDDVSRFAPLDGFYSAVEARVTGKMDYKIPTPFGTNGLVKGNNVTISPALEISPVTLMPQFFVAFTPIAFLKFTASAKIGTGWDFIGIKGMGDLDSAENGYKSLTPFKNYFYEFR
;
A
#
# COMPACT_ATOMS: atom_id res chain seq x y z
N MET A 1 -29.54 -2.54 11.32
CA MET A 1 -28.49 -3.31 12.02
C MET A 1 -27.06 -2.96 11.56
N LYS A 2 -26.72 -2.88 10.27
CA LYS A 2 -25.34 -2.60 9.79
C LYS A 2 -24.75 -1.25 10.24
N LYS A 3 -25.57 -0.18 10.32
CA LYS A 3 -25.11 1.15 10.79
C LYS A 3 -24.66 1.17 12.26
N ASN A 4 -25.33 0.40 13.10
CA ASN A 4 -25.02 0.39 14.53
C ASN A 4 -23.73 -0.38 14.84
N ILE A 5 -23.41 -1.40 14.05
CA ILE A 5 -22.15 -2.15 14.17
C ILE A 5 -20.96 -1.27 13.80
N PHE A 6 -21.10 -0.46 12.76
CA PHE A 6 -20.06 0.46 12.33
C PHE A 6 -19.81 1.58 13.37
N LEU A 7 -20.89 2.10 13.95
CA LEU A 7 -20.80 3.10 15.02
C LEU A 7 -20.16 2.52 16.29
N LEU A 8 -20.49 1.28 16.65
CA LEU A 8 -19.88 0.57 17.77
C LEU A 8 -18.38 0.34 17.53
N PHE A 9 -17.99 0.00 16.31
CA PHE A 9 -16.58 -0.21 15.93
C PHE A 9 -15.78 1.09 16.03
N ILE A 10 -16.34 2.22 15.57
CA ILE A 10 -15.72 3.55 15.72
C ILE A 10 -15.62 3.93 17.19
N LEU A 11 -16.67 3.69 17.99
CA LEU A 11 -16.67 4.00 19.41
C LEU A 11 -15.61 3.20 20.17
N ILE A 12 -15.44 1.91 19.86
CA ILE A 12 -14.39 1.06 20.44
C ILE A 12 -12.99 1.57 20.03
N LEU A 13 -12.79 1.97 18.79
CA LEU A 13 -11.54 2.54 18.32
C LEU A 13 -11.18 3.85 19.04
N VAL A 14 -12.16 4.72 19.27
CA VAL A 14 -11.98 5.99 19.97
C VAL A 14 -11.69 5.76 21.46
N THR A 15 -12.37 4.81 22.12
CA THR A 15 -12.16 4.52 23.54
C THR A 15 -10.81 3.85 23.81
N VAL A 16 -10.32 2.99 22.92
CA VAL A 16 -8.98 2.37 23.04
C VAL A 16 -7.86 3.42 22.90
N GLY A 17 -8.06 4.44 22.05
CA GLY A 17 -7.08 5.53 21.87
C GLY A 17 -6.90 6.47 23.06
N VAL A 18 -7.88 6.55 23.97
CA VAL A 18 -7.86 7.47 25.12
C VAL A 18 -7.02 6.94 26.30
N PHE A 19 -6.77 5.64 26.36
CA PHE A 19 -6.10 5.01 27.51
C PHE A 19 -4.71 4.45 27.21
N ALA A 20 -4.22 4.56 25.99
CA ALA A 20 -2.93 4.02 25.59
C ALA A 20 -1.95 5.16 25.24
N GLU A 21 -0.74 5.09 25.75
CA GLU A 21 0.36 5.95 25.35
C GLU A 21 0.76 5.57 23.90
N ALA A 22 0.16 6.24 22.94
CA ALA A 22 0.36 5.94 21.52
C ALA A 22 1.64 6.59 21.00
N GLU A 23 2.44 5.82 20.31
CA GLU A 23 3.66 6.30 19.64
C GLU A 23 3.33 6.64 18.18
N THR A 24 3.64 7.87 17.78
CA THR A 24 3.47 8.32 16.39
C THR A 24 4.82 8.51 15.74
N LYS A 25 5.02 7.91 14.57
CA LYS A 25 6.23 8.05 13.77
C LYS A 25 5.89 8.45 12.34
N PHE A 26 6.52 9.51 11.84
CA PHE A 26 6.45 9.89 10.43
C PHE A 26 7.66 9.37 9.68
N ILE A 27 7.44 8.82 8.50
CA ILE A 27 8.46 8.23 7.64
C ILE A 27 8.26 8.80 6.25
N LEU A 28 9.34 9.35 5.67
CA LEU A 28 9.40 9.75 4.28
C LEU A 28 10.40 8.84 3.57
N ILE A 29 9.93 8.19 2.52
CA ILE A 29 10.74 7.31 1.68
C ILE A 29 10.80 7.93 0.30
N THR A 30 11.99 8.06 -0.25
CA THR A 30 12.22 8.51 -1.62
C THR A 30 12.97 7.42 -2.35
N ASP A 31 12.35 6.87 -3.38
CA ASP A 31 12.93 5.86 -4.24
C ASP A 31 13.21 6.47 -5.61
N PHE A 32 14.40 6.22 -6.11
CA PHE A 32 14.78 6.53 -7.47
C PHE A 32 15.48 5.31 -8.07
N ALA A 33 14.98 4.83 -9.19
CA ALA A 33 15.58 3.72 -9.90
C ALA A 33 15.65 4.01 -11.40
N TYR A 34 16.74 3.59 -12.00
CA TYR A 34 16.91 3.61 -13.46
C TYR A 34 17.00 2.17 -13.96
N TYR A 35 16.08 1.83 -14.83
CA TYR A 35 16.05 0.52 -15.49
C TYR A 35 16.52 0.68 -16.94
N PRO A 36 17.73 0.22 -17.28
CA PRO A 36 18.12 0.14 -18.70
C PRO A 36 17.15 -0.80 -19.41
N LYS A 37 16.95 -0.59 -20.70
CA LYS A 37 16.07 -1.45 -21.53
C LYS A 37 16.40 -2.92 -21.28
N SER A 38 15.49 -3.63 -20.67
CA SER A 38 15.61 -5.04 -20.33
C SER A 38 14.26 -5.73 -20.57
N SER A 39 14.27 -7.03 -20.83
CA SER A 39 13.04 -7.79 -20.93
C SER A 39 12.75 -8.51 -19.61
N PRO A 40 11.47 -8.79 -19.28
CA PRO A 40 11.10 -9.57 -18.11
C PRO A 40 11.82 -10.93 -18.05
N VAL A 41 12.02 -11.56 -19.20
CA VAL A 41 12.73 -12.84 -19.33
C VAL A 41 14.19 -12.72 -18.91
N ALA A 42 14.87 -11.65 -19.29
CA ALA A 42 16.26 -11.41 -18.91
C ALA A 42 16.42 -11.17 -17.41
N MET A 43 15.37 -10.72 -16.74
CA MET A 43 15.33 -10.51 -15.29
C MET A 43 14.84 -11.75 -14.51
N GLY A 44 14.51 -12.85 -15.18
CA GLY A 44 14.02 -14.08 -14.55
C GLY A 44 12.61 -13.95 -13.96
N LEU A 45 11.85 -12.96 -14.41
CA LEU A 45 10.47 -12.77 -13.96
C LEU A 45 9.50 -13.66 -14.77
N PRO A 46 8.46 -14.22 -14.15
CA PRO A 46 7.46 -15.02 -14.85
C PRO A 46 6.78 -14.20 -15.96
N GLN A 47 6.70 -14.76 -17.16
CA GLN A 47 5.97 -14.16 -18.28
C GLN A 47 4.45 -14.30 -18.17
N ASP A 48 3.99 -15.24 -17.36
CA ASP A 48 2.59 -15.69 -17.34
C ASP A 48 1.77 -15.08 -16.19
N ASP A 49 2.37 -14.21 -15.36
CA ASP A 49 1.64 -13.56 -14.27
C ASP A 49 0.87 -12.34 -14.80
N VAL A 50 -0.26 -12.63 -15.43
CA VAL A 50 -1.18 -11.61 -15.97
C VAL A 50 -1.96 -11.00 -14.81
N SER A 51 -1.41 -10.00 -14.16
CA SER A 51 -2.15 -9.23 -13.18
C SER A 51 -3.14 -8.28 -13.89
N ARG A 52 -4.28 -8.02 -13.23
CA ARG A 52 -5.28 -7.10 -13.78
C ARG A 52 -4.72 -5.69 -14.00
N PHE A 53 -3.82 -5.25 -13.15
CA PHE A 53 -3.19 -3.94 -13.24
C PHE A 53 -1.67 -4.09 -13.35
N ALA A 54 -1.07 -3.37 -14.29
CA ALA A 54 0.36 -3.38 -14.47
C ALA A 54 0.90 -1.99 -14.85
N PRO A 55 2.12 -1.64 -14.44
CA PRO A 55 2.81 -0.46 -14.97
C PRO A 55 3.10 -0.68 -16.46
N LEU A 56 2.74 0.30 -17.28
CA LEU A 56 2.89 0.20 -18.73
C LEU A 56 4.31 0.49 -19.19
N ASP A 57 4.91 1.48 -18.54
CA ASP A 57 6.30 1.85 -18.81
C ASP A 57 7.15 1.89 -17.55
N GLY A 58 8.05 1.87 -17.15
CA GLY A 58 8.68 2.10 -15.85
C GLY A 58 9.57 0.93 -15.43
N PHE A 59 9.02 -0.22 -15.34
CA PHE A 59 9.75 -1.35 -14.77
C PHE A 59 10.89 -1.89 -15.65
N TYR A 60 10.81 -1.73 -16.97
CA TYR A 60 11.77 -2.38 -17.91
C TYR A 60 12.44 -1.44 -18.88
N SER A 61 12.06 -0.17 -18.94
CA SER A 61 12.58 0.74 -19.96
C SER A 61 12.70 2.19 -19.55
N ALA A 62 12.49 2.52 -18.29
CA ALA A 62 12.39 3.90 -17.86
C ALA A 62 13.01 4.17 -16.47
N VAL A 63 12.94 5.42 -16.09
CA VAL A 63 13.28 5.91 -14.76
C VAL A 63 12.03 5.78 -13.89
N GLU A 64 12.16 5.20 -12.72
CA GLU A 64 11.16 5.21 -11.67
C GLU A 64 11.58 6.19 -10.59
N ALA A 65 10.70 7.11 -10.25
CA ALA A 65 10.88 8.03 -9.13
C ALA A 65 9.58 8.05 -8.34
N ARG A 66 9.66 7.84 -7.02
CA ARG A 66 8.48 7.92 -6.15
C ARG A 66 8.84 8.45 -4.79
N VAL A 67 7.87 9.10 -4.17
CA VAL A 67 7.93 9.59 -2.81
C VAL A 67 6.76 9.00 -2.03
N THR A 68 7.04 8.38 -0.90
CA THR A 68 6.03 7.81 -0.01
C THR A 68 6.11 8.48 1.34
N GLY A 69 5.06 9.20 1.72
CA GLY A 69 4.83 9.68 3.08
C GLY A 69 4.00 8.66 3.86
N LYS A 70 4.49 8.21 5.00
CA LYS A 70 3.83 7.22 5.85
C LYS A 70 3.80 7.70 7.30
N MET A 71 2.68 7.49 7.98
CA MET A 71 2.55 7.72 9.41
C MET A 71 2.25 6.39 10.10
N ASP A 72 3.10 5.98 11.02
CA ASP A 72 2.83 4.83 11.89
C ASP A 72 2.24 5.33 13.21
N TYR A 73 1.05 4.88 13.54
CA TYR A 73 0.38 5.12 14.80
C TYR A 73 0.28 3.80 15.56
N LYS A 74 1.13 3.64 16.57
CA LYS A 74 1.28 2.42 17.34
C LYS A 74 0.55 2.54 18.67
N ILE A 75 -0.39 1.64 18.90
CA ILE A 75 -1.24 1.59 20.09
C ILE A 75 -0.87 0.33 20.88
N PRO A 76 -0.36 0.45 22.12
CA PRO A 76 -0.16 -0.71 22.98
C PRO A 76 -1.49 -1.41 23.26
N THR A 77 -1.48 -2.74 23.31
CA THR A 77 -2.67 -3.51 23.64
C THR A 77 -2.60 -4.05 25.07
N PRO A 78 -3.74 -4.24 25.76
CA PRO A 78 -3.77 -4.59 27.17
C PRO A 78 -3.53 -6.09 27.45
N PHE A 79 -2.83 -6.81 26.57
CA PHE A 79 -2.59 -8.25 26.76
C PHE A 79 -1.52 -8.61 27.79
N GLY A 80 -0.96 -7.60 28.48
CA GLY A 80 0.06 -7.78 29.49
C GLY A 80 1.43 -7.18 29.08
N THR A 81 2.32 -7.09 30.06
CA THR A 81 3.61 -6.40 29.90
C THR A 81 4.82 -7.30 30.11
N ASN A 82 4.60 -8.57 30.45
CA ASN A 82 5.67 -9.51 30.84
C ASN A 82 5.94 -10.57 29.76
N GLY A 83 7.19 -11.01 29.68
CA GLY A 83 7.62 -12.11 28.82
C GLY A 83 7.31 -11.89 27.34
N LEU A 84 6.69 -12.87 26.72
CA LEU A 84 6.41 -12.93 25.28
C LEU A 84 5.40 -11.88 24.79
N VAL A 85 4.55 -11.36 25.70
CA VAL A 85 3.53 -10.34 25.37
C VAL A 85 4.05 -8.92 25.55
N LYS A 86 5.28 -8.76 26.02
CA LYS A 86 5.90 -7.44 26.13
C LYS A 86 6.02 -6.80 24.74
N GLY A 87 5.46 -5.59 24.62
CA GLY A 87 5.48 -4.85 23.34
C GLY A 87 4.36 -5.24 22.38
N ASN A 88 3.34 -5.95 22.86
CA ASN A 88 2.11 -6.16 22.08
C ASN A 88 1.50 -4.83 21.63
N ASN A 89 1.04 -4.76 20.40
CA ASN A 89 0.49 -3.53 19.85
C ASN A 89 -0.37 -3.76 18.61
N VAL A 90 -1.18 -2.75 18.30
CA VAL A 90 -1.76 -2.55 16.98
C VAL A 90 -1.09 -1.33 16.37
N THR A 91 -0.58 -1.45 15.17
CA THR A 91 -0.04 -0.32 14.40
C THR A 91 -0.95 -0.04 13.22
N ILE A 92 -1.39 1.20 13.10
CA ILE A 92 -2.19 1.71 11.99
C ILE A 92 -1.30 2.64 11.18
N SER A 93 -1.18 2.39 9.87
CA SER A 93 -0.24 3.13 9.04
C SER A 93 -0.89 3.60 7.74
N PRO A 94 -1.52 4.79 7.72
CA PRO A 94 -1.84 5.46 6.48
C PRO A 94 -0.56 5.90 5.77
N ALA A 95 -0.56 5.76 4.45
CA ALA A 95 0.53 6.21 3.60
C ALA A 95 0.00 6.79 2.29
N LEU A 96 0.77 7.69 1.69
CA LEU A 96 0.50 8.26 0.38
C LEU A 96 1.76 8.15 -0.46
N GLU A 97 1.67 7.42 -1.55
CA GLU A 97 2.73 7.32 -2.55
C GLU A 97 2.39 8.17 -3.76
N ILE A 98 3.35 8.94 -4.21
CA ILE A 98 3.24 9.82 -5.37
C ILE A 98 4.44 9.52 -6.29
N SER A 99 4.15 9.31 -7.57
CA SER A 99 5.12 9.24 -8.64
C SER A 99 4.74 10.24 -9.75
N PRO A 100 5.59 10.48 -10.77
CA PRO A 100 5.22 11.30 -11.93
C PRO A 100 3.96 10.84 -12.66
N VAL A 101 3.62 9.55 -12.55
CA VAL A 101 2.55 8.89 -13.32
C VAL A 101 1.50 8.19 -12.47
N THR A 102 1.62 8.22 -11.14
CA THR A 102 0.66 7.58 -10.23
C THR A 102 0.46 8.35 -8.94
N LEU A 103 -0.73 8.22 -8.37
CA LEU A 103 -1.08 8.65 -7.02
C LEU A 103 -1.75 7.46 -6.32
N MET A 104 -1.19 7.03 -5.17
CA MET A 104 -1.59 5.79 -4.53
C MET A 104 -1.68 5.94 -3.00
N PRO A 105 -2.86 6.32 -2.45
CA PRO A 105 -3.15 6.12 -1.04
C PRO A 105 -3.05 4.64 -0.64
N GLN A 106 -2.47 4.40 0.53
CA GLN A 106 -2.26 3.07 1.09
C GLN A 106 -2.66 3.07 2.57
N PHE A 107 -3.11 1.93 3.06
CA PHE A 107 -3.48 1.76 4.45
C PHE A 107 -3.00 0.39 4.93
N PHE A 108 -2.28 0.38 6.03
CA PHE A 108 -1.75 -0.83 6.64
C PHE A 108 -2.25 -0.94 8.07
N VAL A 109 -2.57 -2.16 8.48
CA VAL A 109 -2.83 -2.50 9.88
C VAL A 109 -1.94 -3.68 10.23
N ALA A 110 -1.21 -3.56 11.32
CA ALA A 110 -0.40 -4.63 11.85
C ALA A 110 -0.79 -4.89 13.30
N PHE A 111 -1.04 -6.16 13.63
CA PHE A 111 -1.31 -6.62 14.97
C PHE A 111 -0.19 -7.55 15.43
N THR A 112 0.47 -7.18 16.52
CA THR A 112 1.57 -7.93 17.13
C THR A 112 1.13 -8.38 18.52
N PRO A 113 0.48 -9.56 18.65
CA PRO A 113 0.01 -10.05 19.96
C PRO A 113 1.16 -10.52 20.85
N ILE A 114 2.21 -11.06 20.28
CA ILE A 114 3.40 -11.56 20.97
C ILE A 114 4.65 -11.24 20.16
N ALA A 115 5.82 -11.24 20.81
CA ALA A 115 7.07 -10.72 20.24
C ALA A 115 7.51 -11.32 18.89
N PHE A 116 7.12 -12.56 18.60
CA PHE A 116 7.53 -13.26 17.36
C PHE A 116 6.38 -13.49 16.38
N LEU A 117 5.15 -12.97 16.65
CA LEU A 117 4.00 -13.16 15.79
C LEU A 117 3.41 -11.79 15.40
N LYS A 118 3.33 -11.53 14.10
CA LYS A 118 2.77 -10.31 13.53
C LYS A 118 1.81 -10.66 12.41
N PHE A 119 0.58 -10.19 12.52
CA PHE A 119 -0.41 -10.23 11.45
C PHE A 119 -0.42 -8.85 10.77
N THR A 120 -0.45 -8.84 9.46
CA THR A 120 -0.50 -7.59 8.68
C THR A 120 -1.58 -7.70 7.63
N ALA A 121 -2.41 -6.67 7.53
CA ALA A 121 -3.33 -6.49 6.42
C ALA A 121 -3.05 -5.14 5.76
N SER A 122 -3.22 -5.05 4.44
CA SER A 122 -3.04 -3.80 3.72
C SER A 122 -4.06 -3.64 2.59
N ALA A 123 -4.38 -2.40 2.33
CA ALA A 123 -5.19 -1.98 1.19
C ALA A 123 -4.49 -0.83 0.48
N LYS A 124 -4.50 -0.87 -0.84
CA LYS A 124 -4.02 0.20 -1.71
C LYS A 124 -5.11 0.51 -2.72
N ILE A 125 -5.26 1.77 -3.02
CA ILE A 125 -6.07 2.25 -4.13
C ILE A 125 -5.28 3.33 -4.84
N GLY A 126 -5.34 3.38 -6.16
CA GLY A 126 -4.58 4.38 -6.88
C GLY A 126 -5.17 4.69 -8.24
N THR A 127 -4.70 5.77 -8.81
CA THR A 127 -4.96 6.18 -10.19
C THR A 127 -3.64 6.46 -10.87
N GLY A 128 -3.65 6.43 -12.20
CA GLY A 128 -2.46 6.70 -12.99
C GLY A 128 -2.78 7.58 -14.20
N TRP A 129 -1.75 8.16 -14.77
CA TRP A 129 -1.81 9.00 -15.95
C TRP A 129 -0.50 8.90 -16.74
N ASP A 130 -0.56 9.35 -17.98
CA ASP A 130 0.64 9.44 -18.83
C ASP A 130 1.28 10.82 -18.65
N PHE A 131 2.60 10.86 -18.51
CA PHE A 131 3.35 12.09 -18.29
C PHE A 131 4.64 12.10 -19.14
N ILE A 132 4.78 13.09 -20.02
CA ILE A 132 5.97 13.33 -20.84
C ILE A 132 6.44 12.04 -21.57
N GLY A 133 5.50 11.30 -22.17
CA GLY A 133 5.78 10.08 -22.90
C GLY A 133 6.03 8.83 -22.05
N ILE A 134 5.99 8.96 -20.73
CA ILE A 134 6.01 7.82 -19.80
C ILE A 134 4.56 7.42 -19.53
N LYS A 135 4.21 6.18 -19.84
CA LYS A 135 2.88 5.64 -19.54
C LYS A 135 2.84 5.17 -18.10
N GLY A 136 1.75 5.48 -17.43
CA GLY A 136 1.55 5.11 -16.05
C GLY A 136 1.04 3.68 -15.87
N MET A 137 -0.05 3.54 -15.14
CA MET A 137 -0.68 2.25 -14.82
C MET A 137 -1.69 1.87 -15.89
N GLY A 138 -1.75 0.60 -16.26
CA GLY A 138 -2.73 0.04 -17.18
C GLY A 138 -3.68 -0.92 -16.48
N ASP A 139 -4.94 -0.98 -16.96
CA ASP A 139 -5.92 -2.03 -16.68
C ASP A 139 -5.93 -3.01 -17.85
N LEU A 140 -6.00 -4.30 -17.57
CA LEU A 140 -6.06 -5.34 -18.58
C LEU A 140 -7.41 -5.27 -19.31
N ASP A 141 -7.39 -4.90 -20.58
CA ASP A 141 -8.59 -4.85 -21.40
C ASP A 141 -9.01 -6.26 -21.83
N SER A 142 -8.09 -7.02 -22.40
CA SER A 142 -8.26 -8.45 -22.71
C SER A 142 -6.88 -9.11 -22.91
N ALA A 143 -6.84 -10.44 -22.89
CA ALA A 143 -5.60 -11.17 -23.17
C ALA A 143 -5.03 -10.88 -24.57
N GLU A 144 -5.89 -10.51 -25.54
CA GLU A 144 -5.51 -10.21 -26.92
C GLU A 144 -5.11 -8.73 -27.10
N ASN A 145 -5.80 -7.80 -26.41
CA ASN A 145 -5.60 -6.36 -26.57
C ASN A 145 -4.54 -5.79 -25.61
N GLY A 146 -4.14 -6.57 -24.60
CA GLY A 146 -3.17 -6.14 -23.61
C GLY A 146 -3.72 -5.09 -22.64
N TYR A 147 -2.82 -4.22 -22.15
CA TYR A 147 -3.15 -3.21 -21.15
C TYR A 147 -3.51 -1.87 -21.79
N LYS A 148 -4.55 -1.25 -21.25
CA LYS A 148 -4.99 0.11 -21.60
C LYS A 148 -4.66 1.07 -20.47
N SER A 149 -4.08 2.24 -20.80
CA SER A 149 -3.79 3.29 -19.81
C SER A 149 -5.03 3.68 -19.01
N LEU A 150 -4.87 3.83 -17.70
CA LEU A 150 -5.92 4.36 -16.84
C LEU A 150 -6.19 5.82 -17.19
N THR A 151 -7.47 6.21 -17.13
CA THR A 151 -7.86 7.61 -17.20
C THR A 151 -7.76 8.21 -15.80
N PRO A 152 -7.02 9.32 -15.61
CA PRO A 152 -6.81 9.95 -14.31
C PRO A 152 -8.12 10.22 -13.60
N PHE A 153 -8.23 9.80 -12.34
CA PHE A 153 -9.39 10.01 -11.45
C PHE A 153 -10.74 9.47 -11.96
N LYS A 154 -10.75 8.71 -13.06
CA LYS A 154 -11.93 7.98 -13.55
C LYS A 154 -11.80 6.49 -13.33
N ASN A 155 -10.61 5.96 -13.56
CA ASN A 155 -10.28 4.56 -13.34
C ASN A 155 -9.32 4.44 -12.17
N TYR A 156 -9.55 3.43 -11.33
CA TYR A 156 -8.73 3.15 -10.16
C TYR A 156 -8.27 1.70 -10.17
N PHE A 157 -7.03 1.50 -9.82
CA PHE A 157 -6.53 0.17 -9.46
C PHE A 157 -6.57 -0.01 -7.94
N TYR A 158 -6.65 -1.25 -7.48
CA TYR A 158 -6.70 -1.59 -6.06
C TYR A 158 -6.02 -2.92 -5.80
N GLU A 159 -5.47 -3.03 -4.60
CA GLU A 159 -4.80 -4.23 -4.13
C GLU A 159 -5.11 -4.44 -2.65
N PHE A 160 -5.40 -5.70 -2.27
CA PHE A 160 -5.58 -6.12 -0.88
C PHE A 160 -4.60 -7.27 -0.59
N ARG A 161 -3.97 -7.20 0.56
CA ARG A 161 -3.06 -8.24 1.06
C ARG A 161 -3.36 -8.58 2.52
#